data_06af24b3f70e75cf158d4439d64158cb
#
_entry.id   06af24b3f70e75cf158d4439d64158cb
#
_cell.length_a   1.000
_cell.length_b   1.000
_cell.length_c   1.000
_cell.angle_alpha   90.00
_cell.angle_beta   90.00
_cell.angle_gamma   90.00
#
_symmetry.space_group_name_H-M   'P 1'
#
loop_
_entity.id
_entity.type
_entity.pdbx_description
1 polymer ?
#
loop_
_entity_poly.entity_id
_entity_poly.type
_entity_poly.pdbx_seq_one_letter_code
_entity_poly.pdbx_strand_id
1 'polypeptide(L)'
;MFTRKIVPLVALCLLLLPLAAQAQSARLKFDTSNGDEKKAGVWVDGQYMGSVDEANHDRKLMVLPGKHEVVVRQAWYQDFIAAITLEPGETHTLKLVMEKIPVRVPEDPARMRIVVYPVRAAVFVDDQFTGLVNEFNDSGKWLLLAPGQHKIRIALPGYQPFETIVNLLPNQKMKMETNLMTGSITEAGSLVSPEGEKRPE
;
A
#
# COMPACT_ATOMS: atom_id res chain seq x y z
N MET A 1 81.38 20.20 -11.60
CA MET A 1 80.13 21.00 -11.67
C MET A 1 79.00 20.02 -11.91
N PHE A 2 78.41 19.49 -10.83
CA PHE A 2 77.36 18.43 -10.87
C PHE A 2 76.03 19.10 -10.60
N THR A 3 75.21 19.20 -11.62
CA THR A 3 73.82 19.66 -11.52
C THR A 3 72.89 18.51 -11.11
N ARG A 4 72.44 18.50 -9.86
CA ARG A 4 71.42 17.57 -9.35
C ARG A 4 70.07 18.00 -9.90
N LYS A 5 69.46 17.15 -10.75
CA LYS A 5 68.03 17.27 -11.14
C LYS A 5 67.15 16.79 -9.99
N ILE A 6 66.38 17.70 -9.42
CA ILE A 6 65.35 17.40 -8.45
C ILE A 6 64.09 16.98 -9.23
N VAL A 7 63.68 15.70 -9.09
CA VAL A 7 62.41 15.21 -9.61
C VAL A 7 61.35 15.46 -8.57
N PRO A 8 60.26 16.24 -8.86
CA PRO A 8 59.18 16.41 -7.91
C PRO A 8 58.37 15.12 -7.82
N LEU A 9 58.30 14.58 -6.62
CA LEU A 9 57.45 13.45 -6.25
C LEU A 9 56.00 13.98 -6.23
N VAL A 10 55.25 13.76 -7.32
CA VAL A 10 53.80 14.02 -7.35
C VAL A 10 53.13 12.95 -6.51
N ALA A 11 52.75 13.34 -5.29
CA ALA A 11 51.92 12.54 -4.41
C ALA A 11 50.54 12.40 -5.05
N LEU A 12 50.29 11.24 -5.67
CA LEU A 12 48.96 10.82 -6.16
C LEU A 12 48.08 10.49 -4.96
N CYS A 13 47.39 11.52 -4.45
CA CYS A 13 46.33 11.36 -3.44
C CYS A 13 45.13 10.71 -4.12
N LEU A 14 45.06 9.37 -4.09
CA LEU A 14 43.88 8.62 -4.47
C LEU A 14 42.78 8.99 -3.45
N LEU A 15 41.89 9.90 -3.83
CA LEU A 15 40.61 10.17 -3.16
C LEU A 15 39.76 8.88 -3.25
N LEU A 16 39.84 8.05 -2.22
CA LEU A 16 38.84 7.00 -1.96
C LEU A 16 37.53 7.69 -1.62
N LEU A 17 36.79 8.09 -2.66
CA LEU A 17 35.38 8.44 -2.48
C LEU A 17 34.68 7.17 -1.99
N PRO A 18 34.00 7.19 -0.82
CA PRO A 18 33.14 6.08 -0.45
C PRO A 18 32.08 5.95 -1.55
N LEU A 19 32.12 4.86 -2.28
CA LEU A 19 31.03 4.46 -3.15
C LEU A 19 29.84 4.27 -2.21
N ALA A 20 28.99 5.30 -2.09
CA ALA A 20 27.73 5.19 -1.41
C ALA A 20 26.98 4.09 -2.17
N ALA A 21 27.00 2.87 -1.63
CA ALA A 21 26.19 1.78 -2.13
C ALA A 21 24.73 2.27 -2.05
N GLN A 22 24.19 2.67 -3.20
CA GLN A 22 22.77 2.94 -3.30
C GLN A 22 22.09 1.63 -2.93
N ALA A 23 21.43 1.59 -1.77
CA ALA A 23 20.72 0.43 -1.32
C ALA A 23 19.64 0.11 -2.37
N GLN A 24 19.91 -0.90 -3.22
CA GLN A 24 18.93 -1.35 -4.19
C GLN A 24 17.72 -1.87 -3.43
N SER A 25 16.55 -1.27 -3.67
CA SER A 25 15.31 -1.73 -3.07
C SER A 25 15.04 -3.19 -3.46
N ALA A 26 14.55 -3.97 -2.50
CA ALA A 26 14.06 -5.32 -2.73
C ALA A 26 12.64 -5.28 -3.27
N ARG A 27 12.24 -6.30 -4.02
CA ARG A 27 10.88 -6.47 -4.52
C ARG A 27 10.14 -7.50 -3.69
N LEU A 28 8.97 -7.13 -3.15
CA LEU A 28 8.07 -8.06 -2.48
C LEU A 28 6.97 -8.53 -3.44
N LYS A 29 6.73 -9.84 -3.48
CA LYS A 29 5.67 -10.51 -4.22
C LYS A 29 4.88 -11.45 -3.34
N PHE A 30 3.69 -11.83 -3.79
CA PHE A 30 2.83 -12.78 -3.10
C PHE A 30 2.43 -13.90 -4.05
N ASP A 31 2.63 -15.14 -3.59
CA ASP A 31 2.14 -16.34 -4.28
C ASP A 31 0.78 -16.70 -3.69
N THR A 32 -0.27 -16.46 -4.47
CA THR A 32 -1.64 -16.84 -4.13
C THR A 32 -2.43 -17.23 -5.38
N SER A 33 -3.23 -18.26 -5.27
CA SER A 33 -4.19 -18.71 -6.29
C SER A 33 -5.61 -18.19 -6.04
N ASN A 34 -5.90 -17.68 -4.84
CA ASN A 34 -7.22 -17.24 -4.40
C ASN A 34 -7.50 -15.81 -4.90
N GLY A 35 -8.62 -15.63 -5.63
CA GLY A 35 -9.03 -14.32 -6.15
C GLY A 35 -9.36 -13.28 -5.08
N ASP A 36 -9.87 -13.72 -3.92
CA ASP A 36 -10.16 -12.81 -2.80
C ASP A 36 -8.84 -12.30 -2.18
N GLU A 37 -7.83 -13.18 -2.03
CA GLU A 37 -6.52 -12.80 -1.50
C GLU A 37 -5.78 -11.79 -2.39
N LYS A 38 -6.02 -11.80 -3.71
CA LYS A 38 -5.45 -10.80 -4.64
C LYS A 38 -5.90 -9.38 -4.34
N LYS A 39 -7.09 -9.22 -3.77
CA LYS A 39 -7.65 -7.91 -3.40
C LYS A 39 -7.22 -7.46 -2.00
N ALA A 40 -6.58 -8.34 -1.24
CA ALA A 40 -6.13 -8.02 0.11
C ALA A 40 -5.18 -6.82 0.10
N GLY A 41 -5.32 -5.98 1.10
CA GLY A 41 -4.40 -4.87 1.35
C GLY A 41 -3.11 -5.36 1.97
N VAL A 42 -2.00 -4.72 1.64
CA VAL A 42 -0.65 -5.01 2.12
C VAL A 42 -0.14 -3.84 2.95
N TRP A 43 0.35 -4.15 4.14
CA TRP A 43 1.07 -3.20 5.01
C TRP A 43 2.50 -3.70 5.19
N VAL A 44 3.44 -2.78 5.19
CA VAL A 44 4.84 -3.01 5.57
C VAL A 44 5.16 -2.03 6.69
N ASP A 45 5.62 -2.53 7.83
CA ASP A 45 5.93 -1.75 9.02
C ASP A 45 4.79 -0.80 9.43
N GLY A 46 3.55 -1.29 9.34
CA GLY A 46 2.33 -0.54 9.66
C GLY A 46 1.86 0.45 8.58
N GLN A 47 2.61 0.65 7.51
CA GLN A 47 2.22 1.54 6.40
C GLN A 47 1.49 0.77 5.31
N TYR A 48 0.33 1.27 4.87
CA TYR A 48 -0.41 0.71 3.74
C TYR A 48 0.33 0.94 2.43
N MET A 49 0.62 -0.13 1.69
CA MET A 49 1.44 -0.13 0.49
C MET A 49 0.68 -0.39 -0.81
N GLY A 50 -0.59 -0.75 -0.73
CA GLY A 50 -1.42 -1.14 -1.88
C GLY A 50 -2.01 -2.53 -1.73
N SER A 51 -2.51 -3.13 -2.81
CA SER A 51 -3.06 -4.49 -2.81
C SER A 51 -2.04 -5.54 -3.24
N VAL A 52 -2.33 -6.79 -2.92
CA VAL A 52 -1.55 -7.97 -3.39
C VAL A 52 -1.46 -8.00 -4.92
N ASP A 53 -2.55 -7.70 -5.61
CA ASP A 53 -2.58 -7.67 -7.08
C ASP A 53 -1.65 -6.61 -7.65
N GLU A 54 -1.67 -5.39 -7.09
CA GLU A 54 -0.76 -4.31 -7.47
C GLU A 54 0.71 -4.67 -7.22
N ALA A 55 1.01 -5.30 -6.08
CA ALA A 55 2.36 -5.75 -5.75
C ALA A 55 2.92 -6.75 -6.77
N ASN A 56 2.04 -7.61 -7.31
CA ASN A 56 2.42 -8.66 -8.26
C ASN A 56 2.56 -8.16 -9.69
N HIS A 57 1.73 -7.21 -10.12
CA HIS A 57 1.58 -6.82 -11.52
C HIS A 57 2.07 -5.39 -11.80
N ASP A 58 1.25 -4.40 -11.53
CA ASP A 58 1.41 -3.05 -12.06
C ASP A 58 2.40 -2.20 -11.26
N ARG A 59 2.35 -2.29 -9.95
CA ARG A 59 3.18 -1.53 -9.02
C ARG A 59 4.03 -2.47 -8.21
N LYS A 60 5.21 -2.74 -8.72
CA LYS A 60 6.20 -3.53 -7.99
C LYS A 60 6.35 -2.97 -6.58
N LEU A 61 5.96 -3.74 -5.58
CA LEU A 61 6.14 -3.36 -4.20
C LEU A 61 7.64 -3.38 -3.87
N MET A 62 8.22 -2.19 -3.88
CA MET A 62 9.64 -1.99 -3.59
C MET A 62 9.79 -1.59 -2.13
N VAL A 63 10.60 -2.33 -1.40
CA VAL A 63 10.88 -2.14 0.03
C VAL A 63 12.37 -2.00 0.21
N LEU A 64 12.82 -1.20 1.15
CA LEU A 64 14.24 -1.08 1.48
C LEU A 64 14.77 -2.42 2.01
N PRO A 65 16.07 -2.73 1.83
CA PRO A 65 16.67 -3.90 2.48
C PRO A 65 16.61 -3.78 3.99
N GLY A 66 16.45 -4.93 4.66
CA GLY A 66 16.39 -4.97 6.11
C GLY A 66 15.29 -5.89 6.65
N LYS A 67 15.03 -5.78 7.94
CA LYS A 67 13.96 -6.51 8.62
C LYS A 67 12.66 -5.73 8.54
N HIS A 68 11.59 -6.40 8.14
CA HIS A 68 10.27 -5.79 7.98
C HIS A 68 9.18 -6.72 8.54
N GLU A 69 8.11 -6.11 9.04
CA GLU A 69 6.86 -6.79 9.32
C GLU A 69 5.90 -6.57 8.14
N VAL A 70 5.43 -7.65 7.55
CA VAL A 70 4.42 -7.60 6.49
C VAL A 70 3.11 -8.11 7.05
N VAL A 71 2.07 -7.27 6.94
CA VAL A 71 0.70 -7.64 7.31
C VAL A 71 -0.17 -7.57 6.07
N VAL A 72 -0.91 -8.67 5.78
CA VAL A 72 -1.88 -8.69 4.70
C VAL A 72 -3.28 -8.83 5.30
N ARG A 73 -4.19 -7.93 4.91
CA ARG A 73 -5.56 -7.86 5.43
C ARG A 73 -6.57 -7.95 4.31
N GLN A 74 -7.59 -8.77 4.54
CA GLN A 74 -8.77 -8.85 3.69
C GLN A 74 -10.01 -8.93 4.58
N ALA A 75 -11.08 -8.25 4.18
CA ALA A 75 -12.35 -8.33 4.91
C ALA A 75 -12.79 -9.79 5.06
N TRP A 76 -13.19 -10.17 6.26
CA TRP A 76 -13.67 -11.53 6.59
C TRP A 76 -12.60 -12.64 6.55
N TYR A 77 -11.33 -12.24 6.65
CA TYR A 77 -10.20 -13.16 6.81
C TYR A 77 -9.38 -12.78 8.03
N GLN A 78 -8.68 -13.75 8.58
CA GLN A 78 -7.64 -13.48 9.58
C GLN A 78 -6.46 -12.75 8.93
N ASP A 79 -5.86 -11.82 9.66
CA ASP A 79 -4.66 -11.14 9.20
C ASP A 79 -3.53 -12.15 8.97
N PHE A 80 -2.88 -12.08 7.82
CA PHE A 80 -1.63 -12.77 7.58
C PHE A 80 -0.48 -11.86 8.05
N ILE A 81 0.39 -12.36 8.93
CA ILE A 81 1.51 -11.60 9.49
C ILE A 81 2.79 -12.38 9.25
N ALA A 82 3.79 -11.73 8.67
CA ALA A 82 5.10 -12.31 8.43
C ALA A 82 6.22 -11.32 8.76
N ALA A 83 7.21 -11.78 9.54
CA ALA A 83 8.48 -11.07 9.70
C ALA A 83 9.46 -11.58 8.64
N ILE A 84 9.99 -10.68 7.83
CA ILE A 84 10.91 -10.99 6.72
C ILE A 84 12.20 -10.21 6.85
N THR A 85 13.25 -10.70 6.19
CA THR A 85 14.49 -9.95 5.99
C THR A 85 14.73 -9.89 4.49
N LEU A 86 14.93 -8.69 3.96
CA LEU A 86 15.13 -8.43 2.54
C LEU A 86 16.58 -8.04 2.26
N GLU A 87 17.19 -8.69 1.28
CA GLU A 87 18.51 -8.34 0.78
C GLU A 87 18.42 -7.29 -0.35
N PRO A 88 19.48 -6.49 -0.57
CA PRO A 88 19.50 -5.51 -1.65
C PRO A 88 19.24 -6.14 -3.03
N GLY A 89 18.24 -5.62 -3.77
CA GLY A 89 17.89 -6.09 -5.12
C GLY A 89 17.18 -7.44 -5.18
N GLU A 90 16.90 -8.08 -4.05
CA GLU A 90 16.19 -9.35 -3.97
C GLU A 90 14.75 -9.23 -4.48
N THR A 91 14.24 -10.33 -5.06
CA THR A 91 12.79 -10.53 -5.21
C THR A 91 12.33 -11.59 -4.21
N HIS A 92 11.71 -11.16 -3.15
CA HIS A 92 11.18 -12.03 -2.09
C HIS A 92 9.72 -12.37 -2.37
N THR A 93 9.37 -13.66 -2.39
CA THR A 93 8.00 -14.12 -2.64
C THR A 93 7.43 -14.78 -1.39
N LEU A 94 6.37 -14.17 -0.84
CA LEU A 94 5.61 -14.73 0.28
C LEU A 94 4.47 -15.60 -0.23
N LYS A 95 4.39 -16.83 0.26
CA LYS A 95 3.23 -17.68 0.04
C LYS A 95 2.09 -17.19 0.93
N LEU A 96 1.04 -16.65 0.31
CA LEU A 96 -0.11 -16.11 1.01
C LEU A 96 -1.22 -17.17 1.08
N VAL A 97 -1.64 -17.48 2.29
CA VAL A 97 -2.80 -18.31 2.59
C VAL A 97 -3.55 -17.66 3.74
N MET A 98 -4.78 -17.22 3.50
CA MET A 98 -5.61 -16.55 4.49
C MET A 98 -6.82 -17.40 4.86
N GLU A 99 -7.14 -17.46 6.14
CA GLU A 99 -8.26 -18.20 6.68
C GLU A 99 -9.51 -17.32 6.80
N LYS A 100 -10.65 -17.78 6.25
CA LYS A 100 -11.93 -17.08 6.37
C LYS A 100 -12.46 -17.11 7.80
N ILE A 101 -12.93 -15.97 8.28
CA ILE A 101 -13.67 -15.88 9.53
C ILE A 101 -15.18 -15.75 9.27
N PRO A 102 -16.04 -16.30 10.14
CA PRO A 102 -17.50 -16.21 9.99
C PRO A 102 -17.97 -14.76 10.01
N VAL A 103 -18.77 -14.38 9.02
CA VAL A 103 -19.37 -13.05 8.91
C VAL A 103 -20.72 -13.03 9.61
N ARG A 104 -20.92 -12.06 10.50
CA ARG A 104 -22.26 -11.69 10.95
C ARG A 104 -22.74 -10.50 10.13
N VAL A 105 -23.73 -10.73 9.26
CA VAL A 105 -24.44 -9.63 8.60
C VAL A 105 -25.27 -8.91 9.66
N PRO A 106 -25.19 -7.59 9.81
CA PRO A 106 -26.03 -6.85 10.73
C PRO A 106 -27.51 -7.03 10.43
N GLU A 107 -28.37 -6.92 11.45
CA GLU A 107 -29.82 -6.79 11.25
C GLU A 107 -30.11 -5.43 10.59
N ASP A 108 -30.99 -5.40 9.60
CA ASP A 108 -31.36 -4.18 8.86
C ASP A 108 -30.19 -3.34 8.34
N PRO A 109 -29.22 -3.93 7.59
CA PRO A 109 -28.01 -3.24 7.22
C PRO A 109 -28.27 -2.06 6.31
N ALA A 110 -27.61 -0.94 6.60
CA ALA A 110 -27.48 0.14 5.64
C ALA A 110 -26.57 -0.30 4.48
N ARG A 111 -26.82 0.26 3.31
CA ARG A 111 -26.10 -0.04 2.07
C ARG A 111 -25.40 1.21 1.57
N MET A 112 -24.07 1.17 1.55
CA MET A 112 -23.27 2.29 1.07
C MET A 112 -22.61 1.95 -0.26
N ARG A 113 -22.71 2.83 -1.23
CA ARG A 113 -21.94 2.83 -2.46
C ARG A 113 -20.81 3.85 -2.33
N ILE A 114 -19.60 3.45 -2.68
CA ILE A 114 -18.42 4.30 -2.60
C ILE A 114 -17.90 4.54 -4.01
N VAL A 115 -18.01 5.76 -4.50
CA VAL A 115 -17.56 6.19 -5.82
C VAL A 115 -16.42 7.18 -5.61
N VAL A 116 -15.20 6.66 -5.65
CA VAL A 116 -13.99 7.45 -5.40
C VAL A 116 -12.96 7.13 -6.48
N TYR A 117 -12.23 8.13 -6.90
CA TYR A 117 -11.07 7.96 -7.78
C TYR A 117 -9.79 8.33 -6.99
N PRO A 118 -8.72 7.52 -7.14
CA PRO A 118 -8.59 6.27 -7.90
C PRO A 118 -9.33 5.08 -7.26
N VAL A 119 -9.94 4.23 -8.10
CA VAL A 119 -10.80 3.11 -7.66
C VAL A 119 -10.06 2.00 -6.90
N ARG A 120 -8.73 2.00 -6.92
CA ARG A 120 -7.87 1.09 -6.18
C ARG A 120 -7.59 1.53 -4.73
N ALA A 121 -8.13 2.68 -4.32
CA ALA A 121 -7.96 3.16 -2.96
C ALA A 121 -8.58 2.19 -1.94
N ALA A 122 -7.94 2.07 -0.78
CA ALA A 122 -8.41 1.27 0.33
C ALA A 122 -9.54 1.97 1.08
N VAL A 123 -10.55 1.21 1.47
CA VAL A 123 -11.68 1.65 2.29
C VAL A 123 -11.52 1.10 3.69
N PHE A 124 -11.60 1.97 4.67
CA PHE A 124 -11.60 1.63 6.09
C PHE A 124 -12.91 2.09 6.71
N VAL A 125 -13.50 1.24 7.52
CA VAL A 125 -14.66 1.54 8.36
C VAL A 125 -14.25 1.35 9.81
N ASP A 126 -14.40 2.37 10.62
CA ASP A 126 -14.04 2.35 12.04
C ASP A 126 -12.58 1.86 12.24
N ASP A 127 -11.69 2.38 11.36
CA ASP A 127 -10.25 2.07 11.27
C ASP A 127 -9.91 0.62 10.85
N GLN A 128 -10.91 -0.20 10.52
CA GLN A 128 -10.70 -1.56 10.00
C GLN A 128 -10.72 -1.57 8.47
N PHE A 129 -9.76 -2.23 7.84
CA PHE A 129 -9.74 -2.43 6.40
C PHE A 129 -10.95 -3.26 5.96
N THR A 130 -11.70 -2.73 5.01
CA THR A 130 -12.97 -3.34 4.56
C THR A 130 -12.91 -3.81 3.11
N GLY A 131 -11.96 -3.29 2.32
CA GLY A 131 -11.77 -3.66 0.92
C GLY A 131 -11.27 -2.47 0.09
N LEU A 132 -11.34 -2.59 -1.22
CA LEU A 132 -10.98 -1.54 -2.16
C LEU A 132 -12.23 -0.84 -2.71
N VAL A 133 -12.11 0.41 -3.12
CA VAL A 133 -13.21 1.20 -3.70
C VAL A 133 -13.89 0.46 -4.86
N ASN A 134 -13.13 -0.22 -5.74
CA ASN A 134 -13.67 -0.97 -6.87
C ASN A 134 -14.58 -2.15 -6.47
N GLU A 135 -14.57 -2.54 -5.20
CA GLU A 135 -15.49 -3.56 -4.68
C GLU A 135 -16.85 -2.99 -4.26
N PHE A 136 -16.99 -1.64 -4.17
CA PHE A 136 -18.18 -0.96 -3.67
C PHE A 136 -18.70 0.14 -4.61
N ASN A 137 -18.14 0.30 -5.81
CA ASN A 137 -18.48 1.39 -6.72
C ASN A 137 -19.52 1.03 -7.79
N ASP A 138 -19.85 -0.25 -7.96
CA ASP A 138 -20.72 -0.74 -9.03
C ASP A 138 -22.15 -1.04 -8.54
N SER A 139 -23.09 -1.13 -9.49
CA SER A 139 -24.54 -1.20 -9.21
C SER A 139 -25.04 -2.47 -8.51
N GLY A 140 -24.21 -3.45 -8.27
CA GLY A 140 -24.55 -4.67 -7.50
C GLY A 140 -23.73 -4.85 -6.23
N LYS A 141 -22.73 -4.01 -6.01
CA LYS A 141 -21.77 -4.16 -4.93
C LYS A 141 -21.96 -3.05 -3.90
N TRP A 142 -22.49 -3.42 -2.76
CA TRP A 142 -22.77 -2.51 -1.66
C TRP A 142 -21.91 -2.87 -0.46
N LEU A 143 -21.32 -1.86 0.16
CA LEU A 143 -20.79 -2.01 1.50
C LEU A 143 -21.97 -2.08 2.47
N LEU A 144 -22.09 -3.17 3.20
CA LEU A 144 -23.12 -3.40 4.22
C LEU A 144 -22.58 -2.98 5.58
N LEU A 145 -23.26 -2.04 6.23
CA LEU A 145 -22.88 -1.51 7.53
C LEU A 145 -24.05 -1.62 8.51
N ALA A 146 -23.75 -1.75 9.78
CA ALA A 146 -24.76 -1.64 10.82
C ALA A 146 -25.39 -0.22 10.80
N PRO A 147 -26.65 -0.05 11.21
CA PRO A 147 -27.16 1.28 11.50
C PRO A 147 -26.35 1.95 12.61
N GLY A 148 -26.16 3.28 12.51
CA GLY A 148 -25.41 4.04 13.48
C GLY A 148 -24.32 4.91 12.86
N GLN A 149 -23.46 5.42 13.71
CA GLN A 149 -22.35 6.29 13.32
C GLN A 149 -21.12 5.44 12.94
N HIS A 150 -20.54 5.75 11.78
CA HIS A 150 -19.32 5.12 11.30
C HIS A 150 -18.31 6.14 10.80
N LYS A 151 -17.05 5.92 11.09
CA LYS A 151 -15.94 6.66 10.51
C LYS A 151 -15.50 5.95 9.22
N ILE A 152 -15.62 6.66 8.11
CA ILE A 152 -15.15 6.17 6.81
C ILE A 152 -13.84 6.86 6.48
N ARG A 153 -12.79 6.09 6.22
CA ARG A 153 -11.51 6.59 5.75
C ARG A 153 -11.15 5.91 4.43
N ILE A 154 -10.73 6.70 3.45
CA ILE A 154 -10.26 6.21 2.15
C ILE A 154 -8.82 6.67 1.98
N ALA A 155 -7.93 5.73 1.74
CA ALA A 155 -6.50 5.99 1.67
C ALA A 155 -5.85 5.26 0.51
N LEU A 156 -4.85 5.93 -0.07
CA LEU A 156 -4.02 5.38 -1.14
C LEU A 156 -2.62 5.98 -1.05
N PRO A 157 -1.55 5.18 -1.16
CA PRO A 157 -0.19 5.71 -1.21
C PRO A 157 -0.02 6.76 -2.31
N GLY A 158 0.58 7.91 -1.96
CA GLY A 158 0.74 9.06 -2.85
C GLY A 158 -0.45 10.00 -2.94
N TYR A 159 -1.50 9.77 -2.14
CA TYR A 159 -2.70 10.61 -2.07
C TYR A 159 -2.97 11.04 -0.62
N GLN A 160 -3.62 12.20 -0.47
CA GLN A 160 -4.13 12.64 0.82
C GLN A 160 -5.31 11.74 1.22
N PRO A 161 -5.35 11.20 2.45
CA PRO A 161 -6.46 10.39 2.89
C PRO A 161 -7.73 11.25 3.03
N PHE A 162 -8.87 10.68 2.63
CA PHE A 162 -10.18 11.26 2.88
C PHE A 162 -10.80 10.61 4.10
N GLU A 163 -11.29 11.42 5.03
CA GLU A 163 -11.99 10.93 6.22
C GLU A 163 -13.32 11.66 6.40
N THR A 164 -14.35 10.92 6.78
CA THR A 164 -15.68 11.46 7.11
C THR A 164 -16.40 10.58 8.12
N ILE A 165 -17.34 11.18 8.84
CA ILE A 165 -18.26 10.46 9.73
C ILE A 165 -19.62 10.45 9.07
N VAL A 166 -20.23 9.28 8.97
CA VAL A 166 -21.59 9.09 8.46
C VAL A 166 -22.49 8.52 9.56
N ASN A 167 -23.75 8.93 9.58
CA ASN A 167 -24.76 8.32 10.44
C ASN A 167 -25.80 7.63 9.57
N LEU A 168 -25.90 6.30 9.70
CA LEU A 168 -26.68 5.44 8.83
C LEU A 168 -27.94 4.97 9.56
N LEU A 169 -29.08 5.09 8.89
CA LEU A 169 -30.36 4.55 9.36
C LEU A 169 -30.53 3.09 8.91
N PRO A 170 -31.36 2.30 9.61
CA PRO A 170 -31.71 0.96 9.18
C PRO A 170 -32.21 0.90 7.73
N ASN A 171 -31.71 -0.06 6.93
CA ASN A 171 -32.05 -0.26 5.52
C ASN A 171 -31.80 0.94 4.60
N GLN A 172 -31.10 1.98 5.07
CA GLN A 172 -30.76 3.16 4.27
C GLN A 172 -29.85 2.80 3.10
N LYS A 173 -30.09 3.44 1.95
CA LYS A 173 -29.17 3.43 0.81
C LYS A 173 -28.46 4.80 0.74
N MET A 174 -27.14 4.79 0.77
CA MET A 174 -26.31 5.98 0.70
C MET A 174 -25.28 5.86 -0.42
N LYS A 175 -25.02 6.93 -1.14
CA LYS A 175 -23.91 7.06 -2.08
C LYS A 175 -22.93 8.09 -1.52
N MET A 176 -21.68 7.73 -1.42
CA MET A 176 -20.58 8.65 -1.15
C MET A 176 -19.75 8.81 -2.43
N GLU A 177 -19.47 10.05 -2.81
CA GLU A 177 -18.71 10.36 -4.02
C GLU A 177 -17.67 11.44 -3.71
N THR A 178 -16.42 11.17 -4.05
CA THR A 178 -15.30 12.11 -3.90
C THR A 178 -14.12 11.69 -4.76
N ASN A 179 -13.11 12.54 -4.86
CA ASN A 179 -11.83 12.21 -5.49
C ASN A 179 -10.71 12.46 -4.49
N LEU A 180 -9.76 11.54 -4.42
CA LEU A 180 -8.56 11.74 -3.62
C LEU A 180 -7.65 12.76 -4.31
N MET A 181 -7.10 13.68 -3.55
CA MET A 181 -6.08 14.60 -4.04
C MET A 181 -4.71 13.94 -3.94
N THR A 182 -3.85 14.19 -4.94
CA THR A 182 -2.45 13.76 -4.85
C THR A 182 -1.78 14.45 -3.67
N GLY A 183 -1.15 13.66 -2.80
CA GLY A 183 -0.36 14.16 -1.67
C GLY A 183 1.04 14.59 -2.10
N SER A 184 1.76 15.28 -1.21
CA SER A 184 3.19 15.48 -1.38
C SER A 184 3.94 14.15 -1.18
N ILE A 185 5.06 13.96 -1.90
CA ILE A 185 5.94 12.79 -1.75
C ILE A 185 6.42 12.64 -0.29
N THR A 186 6.53 13.74 0.45
CA THR A 186 6.88 13.76 1.88
C THR A 186 5.81 13.14 2.79
N GLU A 187 4.53 13.14 2.37
CA GLU A 187 3.43 12.55 3.15
C GLU A 187 3.18 11.08 2.80
N ALA A 188 3.62 10.65 1.61
CA ALA A 188 3.49 9.25 1.15
C ALA A 188 4.48 8.28 1.81
N GLY A 189 5.42 8.77 2.63
CA GLY A 189 6.57 7.99 3.11
C GLY A 189 7.56 7.65 1.99
N SER A 190 8.83 7.50 2.33
CA SER A 190 9.95 7.34 1.39
C SER A 190 9.95 6.03 0.57
N LEU A 191 8.91 5.21 0.67
CA LEU A 191 8.87 3.85 0.10
C LEU A 191 8.04 3.72 -1.19
N VAL A 192 7.34 4.79 -1.64
CA VAL A 192 6.47 4.72 -2.84
C VAL A 192 6.81 5.85 -3.80
N SER A 193 7.21 5.49 -5.01
CA SER A 193 7.34 6.42 -6.13
C SER A 193 5.99 6.58 -6.84
N PRO A 194 5.46 7.81 -7.04
CA PRO A 194 4.16 8.04 -7.68
C PRO A 194 4.21 8.00 -9.21
N GLU A 195 5.13 7.22 -9.81
CA GLU A 195 5.24 7.16 -11.27
C GLU A 195 4.12 6.35 -11.92
N GLY A 196 3.30 7.00 -12.74
CA GLY A 196 2.57 6.36 -13.83
C GLY A 196 1.05 6.42 -13.85
N GLU A 197 0.35 7.20 -13.04
CA GLU A 197 -1.11 7.31 -13.18
C GLU A 197 -1.52 8.51 -14.03
N LYS A 198 -1.86 8.25 -15.32
CA LYS A 198 -2.52 9.25 -16.16
C LYS A 198 -3.97 9.44 -15.66
N ARG A 199 -4.31 10.67 -15.33
CA ARG A 199 -5.70 11.07 -15.07
C ARG A 199 -6.48 10.92 -16.37
N PRO A 200 -7.66 10.26 -16.39
CA PRO A 200 -8.56 10.39 -17.55
C PRO A 200 -9.02 11.84 -17.63
N GLU A 201 -8.93 12.42 -18.82
CA GLU A 201 -9.50 13.73 -19.17
C GLU A 201 -11.03 13.69 -19.15
#